data_5255878a5a86cf70c09c5970f368b972
#
_entry.id   5255878a5a86cf70c09c5970f368b972
#
_cell.length_a   1.000
_cell.length_b   1.000
_cell.length_c   1.000
_cell.angle_alpha   90.00
_cell.angle_beta   90.00
_cell.angle_gamma   90.00
#
_symmetry.space_group_name_H-M   'P 1'
#
loop_
_entity.id
_entity.type
_entity.pdbx_description
1 polymer ?
#
loop_
_entity_poly.entity_id
_entity_poly.type
_entity_poly.pdbx_seq_one_letter_code
_entity_poly.pdbx_strand_id
1 'polypeptide(L)'
;MFKINRILRVFLPLVPLGFALAALPACHAAPATPDAEALLKRSDAFRNGWPSYVVRVKITDYEAGKSDEEHLYQVSQKGTEKTYVDFLSPREKGEHMLMLDDDMWIYLPGTSRPVRITPLERLTGDASNGDVARTNYAADYSPVFVRTEKAAGADCYVLQLTARRKGATYQRILYWLRVPDARPVRAEFYLTSGKFIKSATFDEYEMSAGRMVLHKLTLYDEIRHSSHSVLEYSGAAPHNLPDRLFYQGNTNMF
;
A
#
# COMPACT_ATOMS: atom_id res chain seq x y z
N MET A 1 7.98 67.30 90.32
CA MET A 1 8.67 66.02 90.54
C MET A 1 7.77 64.91 89.96
N PHE A 2 7.90 64.70 88.71
CA PHE A 2 7.10 63.65 87.98
C PHE A 2 8.04 62.95 87.02
N LYS A 3 8.25 61.66 87.21
CA LYS A 3 9.01 60.77 86.32
C LYS A 3 8.13 60.32 85.17
N ILE A 4 8.55 60.59 83.98
CA ILE A 4 7.89 60.09 82.72
C ILE A 4 8.60 58.78 82.36
N ASN A 5 7.82 57.66 82.37
CA ASN A 5 8.23 56.37 81.88
C ASN A 5 8.11 56.35 80.33
N ARG A 6 9.23 56.14 79.63
CA ARG A 6 9.26 55.89 78.21
C ARG A 6 9.03 54.40 77.97
N ILE A 7 7.89 54.06 77.29
CA ILE A 7 7.64 52.74 76.80
C ILE A 7 8.29 52.63 75.45
N LEU A 8 9.28 51.72 75.32
CA LEU A 8 9.98 51.38 74.09
C LEU A 8 9.10 50.38 73.32
N ARG A 9 8.45 50.81 72.14
CA ARG A 9 7.77 49.91 71.24
C ARG A 9 8.78 49.30 70.28
N VAL A 10 8.98 47.99 70.41
CA VAL A 10 9.77 47.17 69.48
C VAL A 10 8.84 46.85 68.24
N PHE A 11 9.17 47.43 67.09
CA PHE A 11 8.57 47.06 65.83
C PHE A 11 9.30 45.83 65.28
N LEU A 12 8.57 44.69 65.20
CA LEU A 12 9.03 43.48 64.58
C LEU A 12 8.64 43.57 63.08
N PRO A 13 9.57 43.46 62.08
CA PRO A 13 9.20 43.48 60.66
C PRO A 13 8.60 42.15 60.28
N LEU A 14 7.38 42.20 59.75
CA LEU A 14 6.68 41.08 59.15
C LEU A 14 7.32 40.79 57.78
N VAL A 15 8.06 39.67 57.64
CA VAL A 15 8.64 39.19 56.39
C VAL A 15 7.53 38.44 55.63
N PRO A 16 7.13 38.86 54.40
CA PRO A 16 6.17 38.10 53.61
C PRO A 16 6.86 36.82 53.10
N LEU A 17 6.34 35.67 53.51
CA LEU A 17 6.71 34.35 53.00
C LEU A 17 6.16 34.23 51.56
N GLY A 18 7.01 34.54 50.56
CA GLY A 18 6.71 34.38 49.16
C GLY A 18 6.61 32.88 48.81
N PHE A 19 5.38 32.40 48.52
CA PHE A 19 5.15 31.09 47.98
C PHE A 19 5.63 31.07 46.49
N ALA A 20 6.86 30.58 46.27
CA ALA A 20 7.35 30.29 44.91
C ALA A 20 6.58 29.08 44.36
N LEU A 21 5.61 29.34 43.49
CA LEU A 21 4.92 28.31 42.75
C LEU A 21 5.90 27.73 41.71
N ALA A 22 6.57 26.64 42.05
CA ALA A 22 7.42 25.93 41.12
C ALA A 22 6.58 25.37 39.98
N ALA A 23 6.67 25.98 38.79
CA ALA A 23 6.10 25.46 37.56
C ALA A 23 6.80 24.14 37.21
N LEU A 24 6.12 23.02 37.39
CA LEU A 24 6.57 21.71 36.91
C LEU A 24 6.71 21.76 35.39
N PRO A 25 7.85 21.36 34.81
CA PRO A 25 7.97 21.28 33.36
C PRO A 25 6.92 20.31 32.84
N ALA A 26 6.02 20.78 31.93
CA ALA A 26 5.11 19.93 31.21
C ALA A 26 5.93 18.92 30.43
N CYS A 27 5.92 17.67 30.85
CA CYS A 27 6.53 16.56 30.15
C CYS A 27 5.73 16.40 28.83
N HIS A 28 6.23 16.98 27.73
CA HIS A 28 5.68 16.74 26.40
C HIS A 28 6.00 15.28 26.08
N ALA A 29 4.99 14.41 26.16
CA ALA A 29 5.11 13.06 25.66
C ALA A 29 5.54 13.14 24.19
N ALA A 30 6.66 12.48 23.86
CA ALA A 30 7.08 12.36 22.46
C ALA A 30 5.89 11.79 21.65
N PRO A 31 5.64 12.31 20.44
CA PRO A 31 4.55 11.78 19.60
C PRO A 31 4.74 10.27 19.43
N ALA A 32 3.68 9.52 19.74
CA ALA A 32 3.71 8.06 19.64
C ALA A 32 4.07 7.66 18.21
N THR A 33 5.01 6.73 18.06
CA THR A 33 5.37 6.17 16.76
C THR A 33 4.12 5.56 16.12
N PRO A 34 3.82 5.88 14.84
CA PRO A 34 2.66 5.32 14.15
C PRO A 34 2.72 3.79 14.10
N ASP A 35 1.59 3.14 14.31
CA ASP A 35 1.46 1.68 14.16
C ASP A 35 1.51 1.31 12.67
N ALA A 36 2.67 0.80 12.24
CA ALA A 36 2.94 0.48 10.84
C ALA A 36 2.05 -0.67 10.32
N GLU A 37 1.73 -1.69 11.15
CA GLU A 37 0.85 -2.79 10.77
C GLU A 37 -0.59 -2.29 10.55
N ALA A 38 -1.11 -1.46 11.45
CA ALA A 38 -2.44 -0.87 11.30
C ALA A 38 -2.51 0.05 10.08
N LEU A 39 -1.47 0.84 9.80
CA LEU A 39 -1.39 1.70 8.63
C LEU A 39 -1.40 0.89 7.33
N LEU A 40 -0.58 -0.17 7.25
CA LEU A 40 -0.51 -1.03 6.07
C LEU A 40 -1.84 -1.73 5.81
N LYS A 41 -2.47 -2.28 6.84
CA LYS A 41 -3.79 -2.91 6.73
C LYS A 41 -4.87 -1.93 6.28
N ARG A 42 -4.85 -0.68 6.74
CA ARG A 42 -5.76 0.37 6.28
C ARG A 42 -5.51 0.74 4.82
N SER A 43 -4.25 0.80 4.40
CA SER A 43 -3.90 1.12 3.01
C SER A 43 -4.35 0.05 2.02
N ASP A 44 -4.28 -1.22 2.40
CA ASP A 44 -4.72 -2.32 1.56
C ASP A 44 -6.23 -2.27 1.23
N ALA A 45 -7.04 -1.66 2.10
CA ALA A 45 -8.47 -1.50 1.86
C ALA A 45 -8.80 -0.67 0.60
N PHE A 46 -7.87 0.15 0.11
CA PHE A 46 -8.02 0.91 -1.13
C PHE A 46 -7.80 0.07 -2.39
N ARG A 47 -7.12 -1.08 -2.28
CA ARG A 47 -6.87 -2.02 -3.39
C ARG A 47 -7.71 -3.30 -3.24
N ASN A 48 -7.91 -3.74 -2.00
CA ASN A 48 -8.59 -5.00 -1.65
C ASN A 48 -9.83 -4.67 -0.82
N GLY A 49 -10.80 -3.99 -1.43
CA GLY A 49 -11.95 -3.41 -0.73
C GLY A 49 -12.90 -4.43 -0.07
N TRP A 50 -12.87 -5.71 -0.50
CA TRP A 50 -13.78 -6.77 -0.03
C TRP A 50 -13.07 -8.11 0.13
N PRO A 51 -13.60 -9.01 0.97
CA PRO A 51 -13.04 -10.37 1.13
C PRO A 51 -13.10 -11.21 -0.15
N SER A 52 -14.03 -10.91 -1.05
CA SER A 52 -14.19 -11.56 -2.36
C SER A 52 -14.78 -10.55 -3.32
N TYR A 53 -14.11 -10.31 -4.44
CA TYR A 53 -14.49 -9.25 -5.39
C TYR A 53 -13.97 -9.51 -6.81
N VAL A 54 -14.52 -8.75 -7.75
CA VAL A 54 -14.05 -8.67 -9.13
C VAL A 54 -13.73 -7.22 -9.46
N VAL A 55 -12.69 -7.02 -10.26
CA VAL A 55 -12.30 -5.71 -10.80
C VAL A 55 -11.75 -5.89 -12.21
N ARG A 56 -12.01 -4.94 -13.12
CA ARG A 56 -11.36 -4.87 -14.42
C ARG A 56 -10.13 -3.98 -14.32
N VAL A 57 -9.06 -4.40 -14.97
CA VAL A 57 -7.78 -3.68 -15.02
C VAL A 57 -7.44 -3.50 -16.49
N LYS A 58 -7.39 -2.25 -16.95
CA LYS A 58 -6.83 -1.89 -18.25
C LYS A 58 -5.38 -1.44 -18.01
N ILE A 59 -4.45 -2.00 -18.73
CA ILE A 59 -3.04 -1.59 -18.73
C ILE A 59 -2.74 -0.98 -20.09
N THR A 60 -2.24 0.26 -20.07
CA THR A 60 -1.73 0.94 -21.27
C THR A 60 -0.24 1.15 -21.08
N ASP A 61 0.54 0.56 -21.97
CA ASP A 61 1.99 0.67 -21.97
C ASP A 61 2.44 1.86 -22.81
N TYR A 62 3.45 2.57 -22.33
CA TYR A 62 4.03 3.73 -22.98
C TYR A 62 5.54 3.55 -23.14
N GLU A 63 6.05 3.76 -24.34
CA GLU A 63 7.48 3.82 -24.64
C GLU A 63 7.79 5.17 -25.29
N ALA A 64 8.79 5.87 -24.78
CA ALA A 64 9.19 7.22 -25.23
C ALA A 64 8.00 8.21 -25.37
N GLY A 65 7.03 8.14 -24.45
CA GLY A 65 5.87 9.02 -24.41
C GLY A 65 4.74 8.69 -25.40
N LYS A 66 4.85 7.59 -26.13
CA LYS A 66 3.78 7.09 -27.03
C LYS A 66 3.14 5.85 -26.44
N SER A 67 1.80 5.76 -26.52
CA SER A 67 1.09 4.52 -26.20
C SER A 67 1.48 3.45 -27.21
N ASP A 68 1.85 2.28 -26.73
CA ASP A 68 2.26 1.14 -27.54
C ASP A 68 1.11 0.12 -27.62
N GLU A 69 0.74 -0.48 -26.51
CA GLU A 69 -0.24 -1.55 -26.47
C GLU A 69 -1.21 -1.38 -25.28
N GLU A 70 -2.46 -1.84 -25.46
CA GLU A 70 -3.47 -1.88 -24.41
C GLU A 70 -3.85 -3.33 -24.10
N HIS A 71 -3.88 -3.67 -22.83
CA HIS A 71 -4.27 -4.97 -22.31
C HIS A 71 -5.43 -4.83 -21.34
N LEU A 72 -6.39 -5.74 -21.43
CA LEU A 72 -7.56 -5.76 -20.56
C LEU A 72 -7.65 -7.07 -19.79
N TYR A 73 -7.77 -6.97 -18.48
CA TYR A 73 -7.87 -8.10 -17.56
C TYR A 73 -9.11 -8.01 -16.69
N GLN A 74 -9.65 -9.16 -16.30
CA GLN A 74 -10.58 -9.25 -15.19
C GLN A 74 -9.93 -10.02 -14.05
N VAL A 75 -9.81 -9.36 -12.91
CA VAL A 75 -9.23 -9.93 -11.69
C VAL A 75 -10.35 -10.35 -10.77
N SER A 76 -10.38 -11.62 -10.41
CA SER A 76 -11.27 -12.22 -9.42
C SER A 76 -10.45 -12.64 -8.23
N GLN A 77 -10.68 -12.04 -7.05
CA GLN A 77 -9.92 -12.29 -5.84
C GLN A 77 -10.81 -12.78 -4.70
N LYS A 78 -10.36 -13.81 -3.98
CA LYS A 78 -11.02 -14.35 -2.80
C LYS A 78 -10.01 -14.54 -1.67
N GLY A 79 -10.23 -13.81 -0.56
CA GLY A 79 -9.26 -13.72 0.53
C GLY A 79 -7.97 -13.02 0.09
N THR A 80 -6.86 -13.38 0.71
CA THR A 80 -5.52 -12.86 0.40
C THR A 80 -4.68 -13.82 -0.45
N GLU A 81 -5.20 -15.02 -0.72
CA GLU A 81 -4.43 -16.17 -1.18
C GLU A 81 -4.90 -16.72 -2.53
N LYS A 82 -6.08 -16.28 -3.02
CA LYS A 82 -6.67 -16.82 -4.24
C LYS A 82 -6.96 -15.68 -5.20
N THR A 83 -6.26 -15.68 -6.34
CA THR A 83 -6.53 -14.74 -7.44
C THR A 83 -6.60 -15.48 -8.76
N TYR A 84 -7.62 -15.17 -9.53
CA TYR A 84 -7.80 -15.63 -10.88
C TYR A 84 -7.89 -14.42 -11.80
N VAL A 85 -7.10 -14.41 -12.87
CA VAL A 85 -7.04 -13.31 -13.84
C VAL A 85 -7.38 -13.82 -15.21
N ASP A 86 -8.49 -13.35 -15.78
CA ASP A 86 -8.85 -13.54 -17.18
C ASP A 86 -8.19 -12.49 -18.05
N PHE A 87 -7.63 -12.92 -19.18
CA PHE A 87 -7.08 -12.05 -20.22
C PHE A 87 -8.19 -11.78 -21.23
N LEU A 88 -8.65 -10.53 -21.29
CA LEU A 88 -9.82 -10.14 -22.08
C LEU A 88 -9.44 -9.52 -23.43
N SER A 89 -8.17 -9.17 -23.64
CA SER A 89 -7.69 -8.62 -24.91
C SER A 89 -7.80 -9.67 -26.03
N PRO A 90 -8.20 -9.28 -27.25
CA PRO A 90 -8.42 -10.24 -28.34
C PRO A 90 -7.22 -11.13 -28.68
N ARG A 91 -5.98 -10.61 -28.53
CA ARG A 91 -4.74 -11.35 -28.81
C ARG A 91 -4.42 -12.41 -27.75
N GLU A 92 -4.89 -12.21 -26.52
CA GLU A 92 -4.64 -13.05 -25.36
C GLU A 92 -5.88 -13.89 -24.98
N LYS A 93 -6.85 -13.95 -25.88
CA LYS A 93 -8.13 -14.63 -25.63
C LYS A 93 -7.95 -16.10 -25.27
N GLY A 94 -8.48 -16.47 -24.09
CA GLY A 94 -8.40 -17.83 -23.55
C GLY A 94 -7.18 -18.06 -22.67
N GLU A 95 -6.28 -17.07 -22.54
CA GLU A 95 -5.26 -17.09 -21.52
C GLU A 95 -5.85 -16.72 -20.16
N HIS A 96 -5.35 -17.32 -19.11
CA HIS A 96 -5.67 -16.91 -17.75
C HIS A 96 -4.52 -17.23 -16.80
N MET A 97 -4.49 -16.51 -15.69
CA MET A 97 -3.50 -16.70 -14.62
C MET A 97 -4.20 -17.08 -13.34
N LEU A 98 -3.64 -18.04 -12.62
CA LEU A 98 -4.11 -18.48 -11.30
C LEU A 98 -3.00 -18.28 -10.27
N MET A 99 -3.33 -17.63 -9.15
CA MET A 99 -2.49 -17.55 -7.97
C MET A 99 -3.18 -18.29 -6.82
N LEU A 100 -2.46 -19.22 -6.20
CA LEU A 100 -2.86 -19.89 -4.98
C LEU A 100 -1.71 -19.81 -3.98
N ASP A 101 -1.91 -19.13 -2.88
CA ASP A 101 -0.86 -18.89 -1.87
C ASP A 101 0.40 -18.24 -2.48
N ASP A 102 1.51 -18.94 -2.49
CA ASP A 102 2.80 -18.49 -3.03
C ASP A 102 3.07 -18.93 -4.47
N ASP A 103 2.17 -19.69 -5.06
CA ASP A 103 2.33 -20.28 -6.38
C ASP A 103 1.46 -19.59 -7.42
N MET A 104 2.03 -19.38 -8.61
CA MET A 104 1.35 -18.79 -9.77
C MET A 104 1.53 -19.63 -11.01
N TRP A 105 0.49 -19.70 -11.82
CA TRP A 105 0.49 -20.40 -13.11
C TRP A 105 -0.22 -19.57 -14.17
N ILE A 106 0.29 -19.67 -15.41
CA ILE A 106 -0.42 -19.20 -16.60
C ILE A 106 -0.91 -20.40 -17.41
N TYR A 107 -2.13 -20.30 -17.89
CA TYR A 107 -2.80 -21.25 -18.75
C TYR A 107 -2.86 -20.64 -20.14
N LEU A 108 -2.28 -21.33 -21.13
CA LEU A 108 -2.23 -20.90 -22.51
C LEU A 108 -3.18 -21.77 -23.36
N PRO A 109 -3.93 -21.19 -24.30
CA PRO A 109 -4.79 -21.94 -25.20
C PRO A 109 -4.03 -23.04 -25.94
N GLY A 110 -4.63 -24.23 -26.06
CA GLY A 110 -4.02 -25.36 -26.76
C GLY A 110 -2.94 -26.10 -25.99
N THR A 111 -2.61 -25.70 -24.76
CA THR A 111 -1.69 -26.44 -23.89
C THR A 111 -2.45 -27.31 -22.90
N SER A 112 -1.96 -28.52 -22.64
CA SER A 112 -2.57 -29.46 -21.67
C SER A 112 -2.16 -29.21 -20.23
N ARG A 113 -1.15 -28.38 -19.99
CA ARG A 113 -0.60 -28.11 -18.66
C ARG A 113 -0.31 -26.62 -18.48
N PRO A 114 -0.61 -26.06 -17.30
CA PRO A 114 -0.22 -24.68 -16.98
C PRO A 114 1.30 -24.55 -16.84
N VAL A 115 1.81 -23.39 -17.17
CA VAL A 115 3.20 -23.02 -16.96
C VAL A 115 3.31 -22.30 -15.62
N ARG A 116 4.25 -22.73 -14.78
CA ARG A 116 4.53 -22.03 -13.51
C ARG A 116 5.27 -20.73 -13.81
N ILE A 117 4.81 -19.65 -13.23
CA ILE A 117 5.37 -18.31 -13.35
C ILE A 117 5.64 -17.73 -11.96
N THR A 118 6.35 -16.61 -11.91
CA THR A 118 6.61 -15.88 -10.65
C THR A 118 5.92 -14.53 -10.62
N PRO A 119 5.61 -14.01 -9.42
CA PRO A 119 5.02 -12.67 -9.29
C PRO A 119 5.87 -11.54 -9.88
N LEU A 120 7.21 -11.69 -9.87
CA LEU A 120 8.13 -10.66 -10.38
C LEU A 120 8.26 -10.69 -11.90
N GLU A 121 7.97 -11.81 -12.58
CA GLU A 121 8.00 -11.87 -14.03
C GLU A 121 7.04 -10.86 -14.65
N ARG A 122 7.45 -10.34 -15.80
CA ARG A 122 6.69 -9.35 -16.57
C ARG A 122 5.37 -9.94 -17.03
N LEU A 123 4.29 -9.21 -16.78
CA LEU A 123 2.99 -9.46 -17.39
C LEU A 123 2.92 -8.73 -18.74
N THR A 124 3.01 -7.39 -18.72
CA THR A 124 3.10 -6.54 -19.91
C THR A 124 3.80 -5.23 -19.55
N GLY A 125 4.44 -4.57 -20.50
CA GLY A 125 5.14 -3.30 -20.29
C GLY A 125 6.03 -3.29 -19.05
N ASP A 126 5.72 -2.42 -18.10
CA ASP A 126 6.39 -2.33 -16.80
C ASP A 126 5.61 -3.00 -15.65
N ALA A 127 4.45 -3.59 -15.95
CA ALA A 127 3.68 -4.35 -14.98
C ALA A 127 4.21 -5.79 -14.84
N SER A 128 4.37 -6.24 -13.60
CA SER A 128 4.66 -7.62 -13.24
C SER A 128 3.37 -8.38 -12.92
N ASN A 129 3.38 -9.71 -12.98
CA ASN A 129 2.24 -10.55 -12.61
C ASN A 129 1.66 -10.19 -11.23
N GLY A 130 2.54 -9.94 -10.26
CA GLY A 130 2.15 -9.60 -8.90
C GLY A 130 1.58 -8.19 -8.73
N ASP A 131 1.87 -7.25 -9.64
CA ASP A 131 1.27 -5.91 -9.59
C ASP A 131 -0.25 -5.97 -9.83
N VAL A 132 -0.70 -6.98 -10.54
CA VAL A 132 -2.11 -7.24 -10.84
C VAL A 132 -2.73 -8.29 -9.90
N ALA A 133 -2.04 -9.42 -9.69
CA ALA A 133 -2.62 -10.56 -8.99
C ALA A 133 -2.31 -10.62 -7.49
N ARG A 134 -1.30 -9.87 -6.99
CA ARG A 134 -0.82 -9.96 -5.61
C ARG A 134 -0.74 -8.59 -4.94
N THR A 135 -1.89 -8.05 -4.62
CA THR A 135 -2.03 -6.65 -4.20
C THR A 135 -2.22 -6.45 -2.70
N ASN A 136 -2.29 -7.53 -1.89
CA ASN A 136 -2.47 -7.47 -0.43
C ASN A 136 -1.11 -7.42 0.27
N TYR A 137 -0.62 -6.20 0.51
CA TYR A 137 0.68 -6.02 1.12
C TYR A 137 0.72 -6.39 2.60
N ALA A 138 -0.37 -6.22 3.35
CA ALA A 138 -0.43 -6.62 4.75
C ALA A 138 -0.32 -8.14 4.94
N ALA A 139 -0.68 -8.95 3.95
CA ALA A 139 -0.47 -10.40 3.98
C ALA A 139 0.98 -10.79 3.67
N ASP A 140 1.67 -10.04 2.81
CA ASP A 140 2.94 -10.43 2.23
C ASP A 140 4.17 -9.79 2.86
N TYR A 141 4.00 -8.67 3.57
CA TYR A 141 5.10 -7.84 4.06
C TYR A 141 5.00 -7.54 5.55
N SER A 142 6.16 -7.41 6.18
CA SER A 142 6.32 -6.85 7.53
C SER A 142 6.69 -5.37 7.41
N PRO A 143 5.84 -4.44 7.88
CA PRO A 143 6.10 -3.01 7.79
C PRO A 143 6.89 -2.50 8.99
N VAL A 144 7.72 -1.48 8.75
CA VAL A 144 8.36 -0.67 9.78
C VAL A 144 8.15 0.79 9.41
N PHE A 145 7.72 1.62 10.38
CA PHE A 145 7.68 3.07 10.20
C PHE A 145 9.11 3.63 10.09
N VAL A 146 9.38 4.44 9.07
CA VAL A 146 10.70 5.02 8.82
C VAL A 146 10.72 6.50 9.19
N ARG A 147 9.78 7.28 8.64
CA ARG A 147 9.71 8.74 8.82
C ARG A 147 8.38 9.30 8.34
N THR A 148 8.17 10.59 8.63
CA THR A 148 7.12 11.39 8.00
C THR A 148 7.78 12.39 7.06
N GLU A 149 7.24 12.52 5.84
CA GLU A 149 7.71 13.53 4.88
C GLU A 149 6.58 13.96 3.93
N LYS A 150 6.80 15.05 3.20
CA LYS A 150 5.85 15.49 2.16
C LYS A 150 6.07 14.72 0.86
N ALA A 151 5.01 14.13 0.33
CA ALA A 151 4.99 13.50 -0.98
C ALA A 151 3.66 13.79 -1.67
N ALA A 152 3.67 14.03 -2.99
CA ALA A 152 2.47 14.35 -3.79
C ALA A 152 1.60 15.47 -3.15
N GLY A 153 2.25 16.48 -2.54
CA GLY A 153 1.58 17.63 -1.91
C GLY A 153 0.92 17.35 -0.55
N ALA A 154 1.07 16.17 0.02
CA ALA A 154 0.50 15.77 1.32
C ALA A 154 1.59 15.33 2.31
N ASP A 155 1.29 15.43 3.61
CA ASP A 155 2.09 14.78 4.64
C ASP A 155 1.85 13.28 4.61
N CYS A 156 2.93 12.49 4.53
CA CYS A 156 2.89 11.05 4.38
C CYS A 156 3.72 10.35 5.45
N TYR A 157 3.20 9.23 5.96
CA TYR A 157 4.00 8.22 6.63
C TYR A 157 4.75 7.41 5.59
N VAL A 158 6.05 7.22 5.79
CA VAL A 158 6.87 6.33 4.97
C VAL A 158 7.08 5.03 5.73
N LEU A 159 6.60 3.94 5.16
CA LEU A 159 6.83 2.60 5.67
C LEU A 159 7.89 1.90 4.83
N GLN A 160 8.78 1.16 5.46
CA GLN A 160 9.57 0.13 4.78
C GLN A 160 8.86 -1.21 4.98
N LEU A 161 8.52 -1.84 3.88
CA LEU A 161 7.92 -3.17 3.84
C LEU A 161 8.99 -4.17 3.46
N THR A 162 9.17 -5.22 4.26
CA THR A 162 10.10 -6.33 3.97
C THR A 162 9.29 -7.59 3.72
N ALA A 163 9.57 -8.28 2.62
CA ALA A 163 8.88 -9.52 2.27
C ALA A 163 8.99 -10.55 3.40
N ARG A 164 7.86 -11.10 3.83
CA ARG A 164 7.78 -12.18 4.82
C ARG A 164 7.31 -13.50 4.22
N ARG A 165 6.91 -13.49 2.94
CA ARG A 165 6.50 -14.66 2.19
C ARG A 165 7.39 -14.87 0.97
N LYS A 166 7.64 -16.12 0.62
CA LYS A 166 8.45 -16.49 -0.56
C LYS A 166 7.83 -16.01 -1.87
N GLY A 167 6.51 -15.99 -1.95
CA GLY A 167 5.76 -15.54 -3.12
C GLY A 167 5.57 -14.02 -3.21
N ALA A 168 6.14 -13.21 -2.30
CA ALA A 168 6.03 -11.76 -2.39
C ALA A 168 6.70 -11.24 -3.68
N THR A 169 6.05 -10.29 -4.36
CA THR A 169 6.51 -9.77 -5.66
C THR A 169 7.87 -9.09 -5.55
N TYR A 170 8.07 -8.27 -4.54
CA TYR A 170 9.30 -7.51 -4.31
C TYR A 170 9.88 -7.85 -2.96
N GLN A 171 11.20 -7.77 -2.80
CA GLN A 171 11.85 -8.08 -1.52
C GLN A 171 11.72 -6.94 -0.50
N ARG A 172 11.73 -5.72 -0.99
CA ARG A 172 11.55 -4.52 -0.16
C ARG A 172 10.76 -3.47 -0.92
N ILE A 173 9.88 -2.77 -0.20
CA ILE A 173 9.10 -1.64 -0.74
C ILE A 173 9.27 -0.47 0.23
N LEU A 174 9.55 0.73 -0.26
CA LEU A 174 9.26 1.96 0.47
C LEU A 174 7.87 2.44 0.04
N TYR A 175 7.01 2.75 1.01
CA TYR A 175 5.59 2.98 0.77
C TYR A 175 5.11 4.24 1.48
N TRP A 176 4.61 5.19 0.71
CA TRP A 176 4.12 6.48 1.20
C TRP A 176 2.62 6.43 1.37
N LEU A 177 2.17 6.62 2.61
CA LEU A 177 0.77 6.62 3.00
C LEU A 177 0.36 7.99 3.52
N ARG A 178 -0.65 8.59 2.96
CA ARG A 178 -1.16 9.90 3.39
C ARG A 178 -1.61 9.86 4.85
N VAL A 179 -1.14 10.83 5.65
CA VAL A 179 -1.35 10.85 7.11
C VAL A 179 -2.82 10.71 7.53
N PRO A 180 -3.80 11.46 6.97
CA PRO A 180 -5.18 11.43 7.51
C PRO A 180 -5.87 10.07 7.38
N ASP A 181 -5.62 9.34 6.28
CA ASP A 181 -6.42 8.16 5.90
C ASP A 181 -5.63 6.91 5.54
N ALA A 182 -4.30 6.98 5.53
CA ALA A 182 -3.39 5.91 5.09
C ALA A 182 -3.57 5.52 3.59
N ARG A 183 -4.10 6.43 2.77
CA ARG A 183 -4.22 6.22 1.33
C ARG A 183 -2.83 6.22 0.68
N PRO A 184 -2.49 5.20 -0.12
CA PRO A 184 -1.24 5.20 -0.87
C PRO A 184 -1.10 6.39 -1.81
N VAL A 185 0.12 6.92 -1.95
CA VAL A 185 0.44 7.98 -2.92
C VAL A 185 1.65 7.64 -3.76
N ARG A 186 2.59 6.84 -3.23
CA ARG A 186 3.82 6.45 -3.90
C ARG A 186 4.33 5.12 -3.36
N ALA A 187 5.05 4.36 -4.21
CA ALA A 187 5.86 3.22 -3.81
C ALA A 187 7.18 3.17 -4.57
N GLU A 188 8.21 2.57 -3.97
CA GLU A 188 9.49 2.25 -4.60
C GLU A 188 9.79 0.78 -4.34
N PHE A 189 10.18 0.06 -5.39
CA PHE A 189 10.33 -1.39 -5.37
C PHE A 189 11.79 -1.79 -5.57
N TYR A 190 12.24 -2.72 -4.73
CA TYR A 190 13.65 -3.12 -4.66
C TYR A 190 13.79 -4.64 -4.72
N LEU A 191 14.83 -5.10 -5.40
CA LEU A 191 15.27 -6.50 -5.42
C LEU A 191 15.97 -6.89 -4.12
N THR A 192 16.24 -8.18 -3.95
CA THR A 192 17.06 -8.73 -2.84
C THR A 192 18.46 -8.11 -2.76
N SER A 193 19.05 -7.76 -3.90
CA SER A 193 20.33 -7.04 -3.98
C SER A 193 20.29 -5.62 -3.46
N GLY A 194 19.09 -5.08 -3.14
CA GLY A 194 18.88 -3.68 -2.80
C GLY A 194 18.75 -2.76 -4.02
N LYS A 195 18.82 -3.31 -5.25
CA LYS A 195 18.68 -2.50 -6.46
C LYS A 195 17.26 -1.95 -6.58
N PHE A 196 17.13 -0.64 -6.74
CA PHE A 196 15.90 0.06 -7.10
C PHE A 196 15.55 -0.23 -8.57
N ILE A 197 14.36 -0.77 -8.82
CA ILE A 197 14.00 -1.26 -10.16
C ILE A 197 12.73 -0.64 -10.71
N LYS A 198 11.82 -0.20 -9.86
CA LYS A 198 10.50 0.29 -10.26
C LYS A 198 9.97 1.27 -9.23
N SER A 199 9.22 2.27 -9.67
CA SER A 199 8.40 3.10 -8.78
C SER A 199 6.93 3.09 -9.22
N ALA A 200 6.06 3.54 -8.32
CA ALA A 200 4.64 3.71 -8.60
C ALA A 200 4.13 5.02 -8.04
N THR A 201 3.20 5.65 -8.76
CA THR A 201 2.32 6.71 -8.25
C THR A 201 0.89 6.19 -8.21
N PHE A 202 0.18 6.48 -7.11
CA PHE A 202 -1.23 6.10 -6.93
C PHE A 202 -2.04 7.37 -7.21
N ASP A 203 -2.48 7.51 -8.46
CA ASP A 203 -2.86 8.80 -9.03
C ASP A 203 -4.31 9.18 -8.72
N GLU A 204 -5.24 8.23 -8.89
CA GLU A 204 -6.67 8.51 -8.78
C GLU A 204 -7.40 7.45 -7.94
N TYR A 205 -8.45 7.90 -7.25
CA TYR A 205 -9.33 7.08 -6.42
C TYR A 205 -10.78 7.40 -6.74
N GLU A 206 -11.63 6.38 -6.72
CA GLU A 206 -13.06 6.53 -6.98
C GLU A 206 -13.92 5.82 -5.94
N MET A 207 -15.20 6.18 -5.88
CA MET A 207 -16.19 5.44 -5.10
C MET A 207 -16.75 4.29 -5.92
N SER A 208 -16.57 3.05 -5.45
CA SER A 208 -17.13 1.86 -6.07
C SER A 208 -17.78 0.98 -5.01
N ALA A 209 -19.03 0.57 -5.24
CA ALA A 209 -19.83 -0.25 -4.32
C ALA A 209 -19.75 0.21 -2.84
N GLY A 210 -19.81 1.54 -2.61
CA GLY A 210 -19.81 2.17 -1.29
C GLY A 210 -18.44 2.29 -0.61
N ARG A 211 -17.34 2.03 -1.33
CA ARG A 211 -15.96 2.16 -0.80
C ARG A 211 -15.10 3.02 -1.72
N MET A 212 -14.17 3.76 -1.12
CA MET A 212 -13.11 4.44 -1.87
C MET A 212 -12.08 3.40 -2.28
N VAL A 213 -11.84 3.25 -3.57
CA VAL A 213 -10.88 2.29 -4.15
C VAL A 213 -9.93 3.00 -5.11
N LEU A 214 -8.77 2.40 -5.33
CA LEU A 214 -7.82 2.86 -6.33
C LEU A 214 -8.45 2.77 -7.73
N HIS A 215 -8.36 3.86 -8.49
CA HIS A 215 -8.82 3.92 -9.88
C HIS A 215 -7.64 3.93 -10.86
N LYS A 216 -6.53 4.61 -10.50
CA LYS A 216 -5.40 4.73 -11.41
C LYS A 216 -4.06 4.64 -10.69
N LEU A 217 -3.16 3.87 -11.26
CA LEU A 217 -1.79 3.64 -10.82
C LEU A 217 -0.86 3.76 -12.02
N THR A 218 0.25 4.47 -11.88
CA THR A 218 1.31 4.50 -12.90
C THR A 218 2.56 3.82 -12.38
N LEU A 219 3.10 2.88 -13.14
CA LEU A 219 4.36 2.18 -12.88
C LEU A 219 5.46 2.73 -13.78
N TYR A 220 6.63 3.00 -13.23
CA TYR A 220 7.80 3.51 -13.94
C TYR A 220 8.96 2.53 -13.83
N ASP A 221 9.61 2.21 -14.96
CA ASP A 221 10.86 1.46 -14.99
C ASP A 221 12.02 2.39 -14.59
N GLU A 222 12.61 2.13 -13.44
CA GLU A 222 13.73 2.92 -12.89
C GLU A 222 15.09 2.44 -13.39
N ILE A 223 15.11 1.51 -14.34
CA ILE A 223 16.33 1.03 -14.99
C ILE A 223 16.46 1.67 -16.39
N ARG A 224 15.39 1.67 -17.18
CA ARG A 224 15.38 2.18 -18.55
C ARG A 224 14.99 3.65 -18.62
N HIS A 225 14.12 4.12 -17.70
CA HIS A 225 13.60 5.49 -17.61
C HIS A 225 12.85 6.00 -18.86
N SER A 226 12.61 5.14 -19.86
CA SER A 226 11.93 5.52 -21.12
C SER A 226 10.50 5.04 -21.18
N SER A 227 10.11 4.13 -20.29
CA SER A 227 8.80 3.48 -20.29
C SER A 227 8.05 3.69 -18.97
N HIS A 228 6.73 3.62 -19.09
CA HIS A 228 5.82 3.50 -17.95
C HIS A 228 4.54 2.78 -18.38
N SER A 229 3.88 2.13 -17.43
CA SER A 229 2.57 1.50 -17.64
C SER A 229 1.53 2.15 -16.76
N VAL A 230 0.40 2.50 -17.33
CA VAL A 230 -0.76 3.05 -16.61
C VAL A 230 -1.78 1.93 -16.41
N LEU A 231 -2.14 1.67 -15.16
CA LEU A 231 -3.15 0.70 -14.76
C LEU A 231 -4.42 1.46 -14.34
N GLU A 232 -5.52 1.25 -15.07
CA GLU A 232 -6.83 1.81 -14.76
C GLU A 232 -7.76 0.71 -14.25
N TYR A 233 -8.28 0.88 -13.03
CA TYR A 233 -9.17 -0.07 -12.36
C TYR A 233 -10.61 0.40 -12.50
N SER A 234 -11.54 -0.50 -12.83
CA SER A 234 -12.95 -0.15 -13.00
C SER A 234 -13.88 -1.28 -12.56
N GLY A 235 -15.09 -0.92 -12.13
CA GLY A 235 -16.13 -1.87 -11.79
C GLY A 235 -15.79 -2.76 -10.59
N ALA A 236 -14.94 -2.30 -9.68
CA ALA A 236 -14.60 -3.03 -8.46
C ALA A 236 -15.84 -3.23 -7.59
N ALA A 237 -16.24 -4.47 -7.35
CA ALA A 237 -17.44 -4.80 -6.58
C ALA A 237 -17.31 -6.15 -5.87
N PRO A 238 -18.00 -6.32 -4.71
CA PRO A 238 -18.04 -7.62 -4.04
C PRO A 238 -18.74 -8.66 -4.91
N HIS A 239 -18.16 -9.88 -4.95
CA HIS A 239 -18.72 -11.02 -5.65
C HIS A 239 -18.58 -12.27 -4.81
N ASN A 240 -19.61 -13.13 -4.83
CA ASN A 240 -19.53 -14.45 -4.21
C ASN A 240 -18.88 -15.43 -5.21
N LEU A 241 -17.53 -15.48 -5.18
CA LEU A 241 -16.76 -16.31 -6.10
C LEU A 241 -16.76 -17.79 -5.64
N PRO A 242 -17.12 -18.74 -6.54
CA PRO A 242 -17.09 -20.16 -6.20
C PRO A 242 -15.64 -20.66 -6.10
N ASP A 243 -15.37 -21.60 -5.17
CA ASP A 243 -14.02 -22.15 -4.99
C ASP A 243 -13.50 -22.90 -6.23
N ARG A 244 -14.40 -23.46 -7.04
CA ARG A 244 -14.03 -24.09 -8.32
C ARG A 244 -13.28 -23.18 -9.28
N LEU A 245 -13.47 -21.85 -9.19
CA LEU A 245 -12.75 -20.88 -10.02
C LEU A 245 -11.24 -20.94 -9.74
N PHE A 246 -10.86 -21.29 -8.53
CA PHE A 246 -9.47 -21.31 -8.05
C PHE A 246 -8.88 -22.73 -8.01
N TYR A 247 -9.38 -23.63 -8.87
CA TYR A 247 -8.88 -25.00 -8.92
C TYR A 247 -7.85 -25.17 -10.03
N GLN A 248 -6.63 -25.55 -9.67
CA GLN A 248 -5.49 -25.69 -10.59
C GLN A 248 -5.73 -26.71 -11.74
N GLY A 249 -6.58 -27.70 -11.55
CA GLY A 249 -6.92 -28.70 -12.57
C GLY A 249 -7.98 -28.23 -13.59
N ASN A 250 -8.40 -26.97 -13.54
CA ASN A 250 -9.53 -26.46 -14.30
C ASN A 250 -9.08 -25.94 -15.68
N THR A 251 -8.54 -26.84 -16.49
CA THR A 251 -8.14 -26.56 -17.88
C THR A 251 -9.32 -26.45 -18.86
N ASN A 252 -10.55 -26.73 -18.41
CA ASN A 252 -11.75 -26.88 -19.27
C ASN A 252 -12.89 -25.90 -18.94
N MET A 253 -12.63 -24.75 -18.32
CA MET A 253 -13.72 -23.79 -18.03
C MET A 253 -14.05 -22.82 -19.18
N PHE A 254 -13.51 -23.05 -20.39
CA PHE A 254 -13.76 -22.21 -21.56
C PHE A 254 -13.94 -23.00 -22.83
#